data_f5a29a25ae383893cbd37b329f39ab35
#
_entry.id   f5a29a25ae383893cbd37b329f39ab35
#
_cell.length_a   1.000
_cell.length_b   1.000
_cell.length_c   1.000
_cell.angle_alpha   90.00
_cell.angle_beta   90.00
_cell.angle_gamma   90.00
#
_symmetry.space_group_name_H-M   'P 1'
#
loop_
_entity.id
_entity.type
_entity.pdbx_description
1 polymer ?
#
loop_
_entity_poly.entity_id
_entity_poly.type
_entity_poly.pdbx_seq_one_letter_code
_entity_poly.pdbx_strand_id
1 'polypeptide(L)'
;YRLPLLKARHDLDSWVSREAAFLANNWVLLFAAFFVLFATMFPTLSETLTGERLTVGPPFFNKWMLPIGLVLLLLTGVGPLLAWRKSTLMNLLYQFAWPVLVGLVVGMIVFAAGVRVWSSGICFALSAFVTTTLVQEFLRGAQVRRSATNTDLFTALVGLVSRSRRRYGGYLVHFGIVLMFLGFAGEGFKLDEQVLLKVGQQVEVGDFTIRHDAIQVSDD
;
A
#
# COMPACT_ATOMS: atom_id res chain seq x y z
N TYR A 1 -5.78 -38.87 1.76
CA TYR A 1 -6.77 -39.42 2.73
C TYR A 1 -7.73 -38.37 3.32
N ARG A 2 -7.44 -37.07 3.20
CA ARG A 2 -8.27 -35.98 3.73
C ARG A 2 -8.80 -35.00 2.68
N LEU A 3 -8.67 -35.33 1.39
CA LEU A 3 -9.16 -34.51 0.27
C LEU A 3 -10.66 -34.10 0.36
N PRO A 4 -11.58 -34.98 0.84
CA PRO A 4 -12.98 -34.58 0.99
C PRO A 4 -13.22 -33.51 2.07
N LEU A 5 -12.31 -33.41 3.07
CA LEU A 5 -12.37 -32.39 4.12
C LEU A 5 -11.86 -31.01 3.66
N LEU A 6 -11.11 -30.98 2.54
CA LEU A 6 -10.58 -29.76 1.91
C LEU A 6 -11.52 -29.18 0.85
N LYS A 7 -12.60 -29.87 0.52
CA LYS A 7 -13.63 -29.28 -0.36
C LYS A 7 -14.25 -28.08 0.32
N ALA A 8 -14.24 -26.93 -0.38
CA ALA A 8 -14.94 -25.76 0.07
C ALA A 8 -16.42 -26.10 0.33
N ARG A 9 -16.91 -25.80 1.53
CA ARG A 9 -18.30 -26.08 1.92
C ARG A 9 -19.29 -25.16 1.23
N HIS A 10 -18.83 -24.05 0.67
CA HIS A 10 -19.64 -23.09 -0.07
C HIS A 10 -18.83 -22.56 -1.25
N ASP A 11 -19.49 -22.41 -2.39
CA ASP A 11 -18.97 -21.73 -3.55
C ASP A 11 -19.00 -20.22 -3.33
N LEU A 12 -18.12 -19.46 -4.04
CA LEU A 12 -18.11 -18.01 -3.99
C LEU A 12 -19.44 -17.46 -4.56
N ASP A 13 -20.24 -16.85 -3.69
CA ASP A 13 -21.55 -16.29 -4.08
C ASP A 13 -21.42 -15.11 -5.07
N SER A 14 -20.31 -14.37 -5.02
CA SER A 14 -20.05 -13.22 -5.89
C SER A 14 -18.57 -12.84 -5.89
N TRP A 15 -18.04 -12.47 -7.07
CA TRP A 15 -16.71 -11.87 -7.22
C TRP A 15 -16.59 -10.49 -6.57
N VAL A 16 -17.72 -9.81 -6.35
CA VAL A 16 -17.78 -8.51 -5.68
C VAL A 16 -18.27 -8.72 -4.24
N SER A 17 -17.44 -9.37 -3.46
CA SER A 17 -17.71 -9.71 -2.06
C SER A 17 -16.46 -9.55 -1.22
N ARG A 18 -16.64 -9.45 0.10
CA ARG A 18 -15.51 -9.44 1.05
C ARG A 18 -14.72 -10.75 1.00
N GLU A 19 -15.39 -11.87 0.76
CA GLU A 19 -14.75 -13.19 0.60
C GLU A 19 -13.80 -13.19 -0.60
N ALA A 20 -14.25 -12.65 -1.76
CA ALA A 20 -13.42 -12.53 -2.94
C ALA A 20 -12.22 -11.59 -2.71
N ALA A 21 -12.42 -10.47 -1.99
CA ALA A 21 -11.33 -9.56 -1.64
C ALA A 21 -10.27 -10.23 -0.74
N PHE A 22 -10.68 -11.03 0.25
CA PHE A 22 -9.75 -11.81 1.07
C PHE A 22 -9.01 -12.87 0.27
N LEU A 23 -9.70 -13.57 -0.64
CA LEU A 23 -9.07 -14.54 -1.52
C LEU A 23 -8.04 -13.88 -2.43
N ALA A 24 -8.39 -12.75 -3.04
CA ALA A 24 -7.47 -11.96 -3.88
C ALA A 24 -6.25 -11.49 -3.07
N ASN A 25 -6.45 -10.97 -1.85
CA ASN A 25 -5.36 -10.58 -0.96
C ASN A 25 -4.41 -11.75 -0.65
N ASN A 26 -4.96 -12.93 -0.34
CA ASN A 26 -4.16 -14.12 -0.04
C ASN A 26 -3.35 -14.56 -1.27
N TRP A 27 -3.93 -14.53 -2.47
CA TRP A 27 -3.21 -14.85 -3.70
C TRP A 27 -2.09 -13.86 -4.00
N VAL A 28 -2.35 -12.56 -3.82
CA VAL A 28 -1.32 -11.52 -4.03
C VAL A 28 -0.17 -11.68 -3.03
N LEU A 29 -0.47 -11.95 -1.75
CA LEU A 29 0.55 -12.21 -0.73
C LEU A 29 1.34 -13.48 -1.04
N LEU A 30 0.67 -14.55 -1.46
CA LEU A 30 1.31 -15.81 -1.81
C LEU A 30 2.24 -15.62 -3.01
N PHE A 31 1.77 -14.92 -4.05
CA PHE A 31 2.61 -14.58 -5.21
C PHE A 31 3.82 -13.75 -4.79
N ALA A 32 3.64 -12.72 -3.96
CA ALA A 32 4.73 -11.90 -3.46
C ALA A 32 5.77 -12.73 -2.69
N ALA A 33 5.33 -13.64 -1.82
CA ALA A 33 6.22 -14.51 -1.05
C ALA A 33 7.03 -15.44 -1.96
N PHE A 34 6.40 -16.10 -2.93
CA PHE A 34 7.10 -16.96 -3.89
C PHE A 34 8.04 -16.17 -4.79
N PHE A 35 7.63 -14.98 -5.25
CA PHE A 35 8.47 -14.12 -6.06
C PHE A 35 9.74 -13.71 -5.31
N VAL A 36 9.60 -13.23 -4.08
CA VAL A 36 10.75 -12.81 -3.26
C VAL A 36 11.66 -14.01 -2.95
N LEU A 37 11.08 -15.14 -2.58
CA LEU A 37 11.85 -16.36 -2.32
C LEU A 37 12.66 -16.80 -3.55
N PHE A 38 12.01 -16.87 -4.72
CA PHE A 38 12.67 -17.24 -5.97
C PHE A 38 13.76 -16.24 -6.35
N ALA A 39 13.46 -14.94 -6.30
CA ALA A 39 14.40 -13.88 -6.67
C ALA A 39 15.63 -13.83 -5.75
N THR A 40 15.45 -14.10 -4.46
CA THR A 40 16.57 -14.15 -3.50
C THR A 40 17.44 -15.41 -3.66
N MET A 41 16.85 -16.51 -4.08
CA MET A 41 17.58 -17.75 -4.35
C MET A 41 18.20 -17.79 -5.76
N PHE A 42 17.75 -16.91 -6.65
CA PHE A 42 18.15 -16.92 -8.06
C PHE A 42 19.68 -16.86 -8.29
N PRO A 43 20.48 -16.05 -7.56
CA PRO A 43 21.93 -16.02 -7.72
C PRO A 43 22.59 -17.40 -7.47
N THR A 44 22.14 -18.09 -6.43
CA THR A 44 22.66 -19.43 -6.08
C THR A 44 22.23 -20.49 -7.13
N LEU A 45 20.98 -20.39 -7.59
CA LEU A 45 20.47 -21.30 -8.63
C LEU A 45 21.20 -21.10 -9.97
N SER A 46 21.44 -19.83 -10.37
CA SER A 46 22.16 -19.54 -11.61
C SER A 46 23.59 -20.06 -11.55
N GLU A 47 24.29 -19.83 -10.45
CA GLU A 47 25.65 -20.31 -10.23
C GLU A 47 25.74 -21.85 -10.33
N THR A 48 24.78 -22.56 -9.74
CA THR A 48 24.73 -24.01 -9.76
C THR A 48 24.45 -24.60 -11.17
N LEU A 49 23.59 -23.90 -11.96
CA LEU A 49 23.14 -24.37 -13.26
C LEU A 49 24.05 -23.94 -14.42
N THR A 50 24.58 -22.73 -14.36
CA THR A 50 25.33 -22.10 -15.46
C THR A 50 26.80 -21.85 -15.14
N GLY A 51 27.21 -22.00 -13.87
CA GLY A 51 28.55 -21.64 -13.40
C GLY A 51 28.75 -20.12 -13.20
N GLU A 52 27.74 -19.29 -13.55
CA GLU A 52 27.80 -17.84 -13.40
C GLU A 52 26.79 -17.37 -12.37
N ARG A 53 27.24 -16.52 -11.44
CA ARG A 53 26.40 -15.92 -10.41
C ARG A 53 25.72 -14.66 -10.91
N LEU A 54 24.47 -14.75 -11.36
CA LEU A 54 23.67 -13.63 -11.77
C LEU A 54 22.98 -13.01 -10.55
N THR A 55 23.36 -11.78 -10.18
CA THR A 55 22.77 -11.07 -9.05
C THR A 55 21.61 -10.19 -9.50
N VAL A 56 20.54 -10.21 -8.73
CA VAL A 56 19.38 -9.31 -8.91
C VAL A 56 19.41 -8.22 -7.82
N GLY A 57 19.33 -6.96 -8.23
CA GLY A 57 19.44 -5.81 -7.35
C GLY A 57 18.09 -5.13 -7.07
N PRO A 58 18.12 -4.00 -6.30
CA PRO A 58 16.91 -3.26 -5.95
C PRO A 58 16.01 -2.87 -7.13
N PRO A 59 16.53 -2.47 -8.32
CA PRO A 59 15.67 -2.13 -9.44
C PRO A 59 14.78 -3.27 -9.92
N PHE A 60 15.28 -4.51 -9.87
CA PHE A 60 14.48 -5.69 -10.20
C PHE A 60 13.35 -5.92 -9.21
N PHE A 61 13.65 -5.87 -7.91
CA PHE A 61 12.63 -6.02 -6.87
C PHE A 61 11.59 -4.90 -6.94
N ASN A 62 12.03 -3.65 -7.09
CA ASN A 62 11.12 -2.49 -7.15
C ASN A 62 10.16 -2.59 -8.33
N LYS A 63 10.62 -3.06 -9.49
CA LYS A 63 9.78 -3.25 -10.68
C LYS A 63 8.54 -4.10 -10.41
N TRP A 64 8.67 -5.14 -9.58
CA TRP A 64 7.60 -6.09 -9.30
C TRP A 64 6.89 -5.82 -7.98
N MET A 65 7.64 -5.50 -6.93
CA MET A 65 7.07 -5.35 -5.59
C MET A 65 6.30 -4.04 -5.41
N LEU A 66 6.66 -2.96 -6.13
CA LEU A 66 5.90 -1.71 -6.06
C LEU A 66 4.45 -1.88 -6.55
N PRO A 67 4.18 -2.42 -7.75
CA PRO A 67 2.79 -2.69 -8.17
C PRO A 67 2.05 -3.64 -7.22
N ILE A 68 2.71 -4.70 -6.75
CA ILE A 68 2.12 -5.65 -5.80
C ILE A 68 1.74 -4.94 -4.51
N GLY A 69 2.63 -4.11 -3.96
CA GLY A 69 2.38 -3.32 -2.76
C GLY A 69 1.19 -2.36 -2.93
N LEU A 70 1.10 -1.67 -4.07
CA LEU A 70 -0.03 -0.78 -4.38
C LEU A 70 -1.36 -1.55 -4.49
N VAL A 71 -1.35 -2.75 -5.05
CA VAL A 71 -2.53 -3.63 -5.07
C VAL A 71 -2.94 -4.05 -3.66
N LEU A 72 -1.99 -4.42 -2.79
CA LEU A 72 -2.26 -4.74 -1.40
C LEU A 72 -2.83 -3.54 -0.63
N LEU A 73 -2.28 -2.34 -0.86
CA LEU A 73 -2.80 -1.12 -0.28
C LEU A 73 -4.24 -0.84 -0.74
N LEU A 74 -4.53 -1.01 -2.03
CA LEU A 74 -5.90 -0.89 -2.56
C LEU A 74 -6.85 -1.88 -1.88
N LEU A 75 -6.47 -3.15 -1.79
CA LEU A 75 -7.29 -4.19 -1.14
C LEU A 75 -7.54 -3.90 0.34
N THR A 76 -6.60 -3.26 1.02
CA THR A 76 -6.75 -2.79 2.40
C THR A 76 -7.92 -1.81 2.56
N GLY A 77 -8.15 -0.93 1.58
CA GLY A 77 -9.28 0.01 1.59
C GLY A 77 -10.58 -0.57 1.04
N VAL A 78 -10.49 -1.49 0.07
CA VAL A 78 -11.67 -2.10 -0.55
C VAL A 78 -12.36 -3.09 0.41
N GLY A 79 -11.60 -3.92 1.12
CA GLY A 79 -12.12 -4.98 1.98
C GLY A 79 -13.16 -4.53 3.01
N PRO A 80 -12.95 -3.47 3.78
CA PRO A 80 -13.91 -2.98 4.77
C PRO A 80 -15.26 -2.54 4.18
N LEU A 81 -15.27 -1.99 2.96
CA LEU A 81 -16.47 -1.45 2.32
C LEU A 81 -17.35 -2.51 1.67
N LEU A 82 -16.80 -3.68 1.36
CA LEU A 82 -17.56 -4.75 0.73
C LEU A 82 -18.46 -5.47 1.73
N ALA A 83 -19.68 -5.80 1.30
CA ALA A 83 -20.55 -6.69 2.04
C ALA A 83 -19.98 -8.13 2.05
N TRP A 84 -20.38 -8.92 3.05
CA TRP A 84 -19.84 -10.28 3.23
C TRP A 84 -20.09 -11.17 2.01
N ARG A 85 -21.30 -11.19 1.47
CA ARG A 85 -21.70 -12.09 0.36
C ARG A 85 -21.95 -11.39 -0.96
N LYS A 86 -22.88 -10.43 -1.00
CA LYS A 86 -23.27 -9.70 -2.21
C LYS A 86 -23.37 -8.21 -1.92
N SER A 87 -22.77 -7.39 -2.77
CA SER A 87 -22.95 -5.94 -2.79
C SER A 87 -23.74 -5.55 -4.03
N THR A 88 -24.75 -4.70 -3.87
CA THR A 88 -25.45 -4.09 -5.02
C THR A 88 -24.59 -2.97 -5.60
N LEU A 89 -24.66 -2.78 -6.92
CA LEU A 89 -23.89 -1.73 -7.61
C LEU A 89 -24.15 -0.35 -7.01
N MET A 90 -25.42 -0.05 -6.69
CA MET A 90 -25.78 1.23 -6.08
C MET A 90 -25.14 1.41 -4.70
N ASN A 91 -25.12 0.39 -3.86
CA ASN A 91 -24.49 0.43 -2.56
C ASN A 91 -22.96 0.60 -2.67
N LEU A 92 -22.33 -0.04 -3.67
CA LEU A 92 -20.91 0.15 -3.96
C LEU A 92 -20.62 1.59 -4.37
N LEU A 93 -21.39 2.14 -5.31
CA LEU A 93 -21.23 3.54 -5.75
C LEU A 93 -21.30 4.51 -4.57
N TYR A 94 -22.29 4.36 -3.69
CA TYR A 94 -22.42 5.22 -2.51
C TYR A 94 -21.24 5.08 -1.54
N GLN A 95 -20.75 3.86 -1.33
CA GLN A 95 -19.67 3.61 -0.38
C GLN A 95 -18.30 4.02 -0.90
N PHE A 96 -18.04 3.83 -2.20
CA PHE A 96 -16.76 4.10 -2.83
C PHE A 96 -16.62 5.52 -3.37
N ALA A 97 -17.72 6.22 -3.68
CA ALA A 97 -17.68 7.53 -4.34
C ALA A 97 -16.83 8.53 -3.56
N TRP A 98 -17.07 8.67 -2.26
CA TRP A 98 -16.34 9.62 -1.43
C TRP A 98 -14.85 9.27 -1.25
N PRO A 99 -14.47 8.05 -0.87
CA PRO A 99 -13.07 7.64 -0.81
C PRO A 99 -12.33 7.80 -2.14
N VAL A 100 -12.95 7.43 -3.25
CA VAL A 100 -12.36 7.58 -4.59
C VAL A 100 -12.15 9.07 -4.93
N LEU A 101 -13.14 9.91 -4.68
CA LEU A 101 -13.02 11.35 -4.91
C LEU A 101 -11.85 11.94 -4.12
N VAL A 102 -11.75 11.64 -2.82
CA VAL A 102 -10.65 12.14 -1.98
C VAL A 102 -9.30 11.62 -2.47
N GLY A 103 -9.21 10.34 -2.83
CA GLY A 103 -7.99 9.76 -3.42
C GLY A 103 -7.56 10.46 -4.71
N LEU A 104 -8.50 10.73 -5.62
CA LEU A 104 -8.23 11.45 -6.87
C LEU A 104 -7.78 12.89 -6.62
N VAL A 105 -8.44 13.61 -5.70
CA VAL A 105 -8.06 14.99 -5.35
C VAL A 105 -6.65 15.03 -4.77
N VAL A 106 -6.31 14.14 -3.84
CA VAL A 106 -4.97 14.05 -3.26
C VAL A 106 -3.94 13.69 -4.34
N GLY A 107 -4.24 12.75 -5.22
CA GLY A 107 -3.37 12.40 -6.35
C GLY A 107 -3.09 13.59 -7.27
N MET A 108 -4.12 14.40 -7.59
CA MET A 108 -3.96 15.62 -8.39
C MET A 108 -3.11 16.67 -7.66
N ILE A 109 -3.32 16.87 -6.36
CA ILE A 109 -2.53 17.81 -5.56
C ILE A 109 -1.05 17.40 -5.54
N VAL A 110 -0.76 16.14 -5.30
CA VAL A 110 0.60 15.60 -5.26
C VAL A 110 1.28 15.72 -6.63
N PHE A 111 0.54 15.46 -7.71
CA PHE A 111 1.05 15.68 -9.07
C PHE A 111 1.35 17.16 -9.36
N ALA A 112 0.44 18.06 -8.95
CA ALA A 112 0.64 19.51 -9.09
C ALA A 112 1.81 20.03 -8.23
N ALA A 113 2.07 19.40 -7.08
CA ALA A 113 3.23 19.68 -6.21
C ALA A 113 4.58 19.20 -6.79
N GLY A 114 4.58 18.61 -7.99
CA GLY A 114 5.81 18.26 -8.70
C GLY A 114 6.31 16.83 -8.54
N VAL A 115 5.60 15.96 -7.81
CA VAL A 115 5.94 14.54 -7.71
C VAL A 115 5.71 13.85 -9.06
N ARG A 116 6.80 13.50 -9.74
CA ARG A 116 6.77 12.86 -11.07
C ARG A 116 6.88 11.33 -11.03
N VAL A 117 7.27 10.79 -9.89
CA VAL A 117 7.37 9.34 -9.69
C VAL A 117 5.96 8.77 -9.58
N TRP A 118 5.53 8.02 -10.60
CA TRP A 118 4.17 7.50 -10.73
C TRP A 118 3.73 6.64 -9.53
N SER A 119 4.65 5.79 -9.01
CA SER A 119 4.38 4.92 -7.87
C SER A 119 4.10 5.71 -6.58
N SER A 120 4.85 6.79 -6.33
CA SER A 120 4.63 7.67 -5.19
C SER A 120 3.29 8.42 -5.31
N GLY A 121 2.97 8.97 -6.49
CA GLY A 121 1.69 9.63 -6.73
C GLY A 121 0.49 8.71 -6.49
N ILE A 122 0.53 7.50 -7.04
CA ILE A 122 -0.51 6.49 -6.81
C ILE A 122 -0.56 6.07 -5.33
N CYS A 123 0.59 5.93 -4.66
CA CYS A 123 0.65 5.58 -3.24
C CYS A 123 -0.04 6.63 -2.37
N PHE A 124 0.19 7.92 -2.60
CA PHE A 124 -0.50 9.00 -1.89
C PHE A 124 -2.01 8.98 -2.15
N ALA A 125 -2.43 8.80 -3.41
CA ALA A 125 -3.84 8.72 -3.77
C ALA A 125 -4.53 7.53 -3.08
N LEU A 126 -3.93 6.34 -3.12
CA LEU A 126 -4.46 5.14 -2.46
C LEU A 126 -4.43 5.27 -0.93
N SER A 127 -3.41 5.89 -0.35
CA SER A 127 -3.33 6.14 1.09
C SER A 127 -4.48 7.04 1.56
N ALA A 128 -4.80 8.09 0.80
CA ALA A 128 -5.93 8.97 1.06
C ALA A 128 -7.27 8.21 0.90
N PHE A 129 -7.41 7.40 -0.14
CA PHE A 129 -8.55 6.52 -0.35
C PHE A 129 -8.77 5.58 0.85
N VAL A 130 -7.72 4.85 1.28
CA VAL A 130 -7.82 3.91 2.41
C VAL A 130 -8.14 4.62 3.71
N THR A 131 -7.46 5.74 4.00
CA THR A 131 -7.73 6.53 5.20
C THR A 131 -9.18 7.01 5.24
N THR A 132 -9.70 7.54 4.12
CA THR A 132 -11.11 7.97 4.02
C THR A 132 -12.06 6.81 4.25
N THR A 133 -11.76 5.63 3.68
CA THR A 133 -12.54 4.40 3.91
C THR A 133 -12.59 4.02 5.39
N LEU A 134 -11.44 4.03 6.07
CA LEU A 134 -11.37 3.69 7.49
C LEU A 134 -12.16 4.69 8.35
N VAL A 135 -11.97 6.00 8.10
CA VAL A 135 -12.73 7.06 8.78
C VAL A 135 -14.24 6.89 8.58
N GLN A 136 -14.67 6.62 7.34
CA GLN A 136 -16.08 6.37 7.01
C GLN A 136 -16.66 5.18 7.79
N GLU A 137 -15.92 4.09 7.94
CA GLU A 137 -16.35 2.91 8.72
C GLU A 137 -16.42 3.22 10.21
N PHE A 138 -15.48 4.00 10.76
CA PHE A 138 -15.55 4.46 12.16
C PHE A 138 -16.75 5.37 12.39
N LEU A 139 -16.95 6.35 11.53
CA LEU A 139 -18.08 7.30 11.64
C LEU A 139 -19.43 6.59 11.51
N ARG A 140 -19.57 5.67 10.55
CA ARG A 140 -20.78 4.87 10.38
C ARG A 140 -21.08 4.05 11.63
N GLY A 141 -20.07 3.36 12.18
CA GLY A 141 -20.23 2.58 13.40
C GLY A 141 -20.61 3.44 14.60
N ALA A 142 -19.98 4.61 14.74
CA ALA A 142 -20.25 5.55 15.81
C ALA A 142 -21.67 6.16 15.73
N GLN A 143 -22.13 6.50 14.51
CA GLN A 143 -23.49 7.04 14.29
C GLN A 143 -24.56 6.00 14.67
N VAL A 144 -24.40 4.74 14.23
CA VAL A 144 -25.32 3.63 14.58
C VAL A 144 -25.37 3.46 16.10
N ARG A 145 -24.21 3.47 16.77
CA ARG A 145 -24.16 3.32 18.22
C ARG A 145 -24.78 4.54 18.93
N ARG A 146 -24.43 5.75 18.48
CA ARG A 146 -25.02 7.00 19.03
C ARG A 146 -26.53 6.96 19.01
N SER A 147 -27.13 6.58 17.89
CA SER A 147 -28.59 6.46 17.76
C SER A 147 -29.18 5.37 18.68
N ALA A 148 -28.46 4.30 18.94
CA ALA A 148 -28.93 3.22 19.80
C ALA A 148 -28.76 3.51 21.31
N THR A 149 -27.78 4.32 21.72
CA THR A 149 -27.46 4.58 23.13
C THR A 149 -27.78 5.99 23.58
N ASN A 150 -28.19 6.85 22.65
CA ASN A 150 -28.48 8.28 22.88
C ASN A 150 -27.34 9.06 23.58
N THR A 151 -26.07 8.69 23.23
CA THR A 151 -24.85 9.30 23.77
C THR A 151 -24.22 10.27 22.76
N ASP A 152 -23.23 11.05 23.19
CA ASP A 152 -22.42 11.88 22.30
C ASP A 152 -21.52 11.03 21.38
N LEU A 153 -20.98 11.66 20.33
CA LEU A 153 -20.19 10.97 19.30
C LEU A 153 -18.89 10.36 19.88
N PHE A 154 -18.23 11.07 20.81
CA PHE A 154 -16.97 10.60 21.39
C PHE A 154 -17.20 9.36 22.28
N THR A 155 -18.20 9.40 23.17
CA THR A 155 -18.58 8.25 23.99
C THR A 155 -19.03 7.06 23.12
N ALA A 156 -19.74 7.32 22.02
CA ALA A 156 -20.12 6.31 21.07
C ALA A 156 -18.89 5.66 20.40
N LEU A 157 -17.88 6.43 20.00
CA LEU A 157 -16.62 5.92 19.42
C LEU A 157 -15.84 5.04 20.40
N VAL A 158 -15.62 5.54 21.63
CA VAL A 158 -14.91 4.77 22.67
C VAL A 158 -15.64 3.46 22.96
N GLY A 159 -16.95 3.51 23.15
CA GLY A 159 -17.77 2.34 23.38
C GLY A 159 -17.82 1.38 22.19
N LEU A 160 -17.74 1.88 20.95
CA LEU A 160 -17.67 1.09 19.73
C LEU A 160 -16.38 0.25 19.67
N VAL A 161 -15.23 0.90 19.91
CA VAL A 161 -13.92 0.23 19.93
C VAL A 161 -13.84 -0.77 21.06
N SER A 162 -14.29 -0.40 22.27
CA SER A 162 -14.30 -1.30 23.43
C SER A 162 -15.11 -2.58 23.20
N ARG A 163 -16.28 -2.47 22.57
CA ARG A 163 -17.18 -3.60 22.33
C ARG A 163 -16.75 -4.47 21.14
N SER A 164 -16.10 -3.90 20.14
CA SER A 164 -15.77 -4.59 18.89
C SER A 164 -14.27 -4.49 18.57
N ARG A 165 -13.42 -4.80 19.55
CA ARG A 165 -11.95 -4.64 19.50
C ARG A 165 -11.31 -5.32 18.29
N ARG A 166 -11.78 -6.51 17.90
CA ARG A 166 -11.20 -7.24 16.74
C ARG A 166 -11.40 -6.46 15.42
N ARG A 167 -12.59 -5.89 15.21
CA ARG A 167 -12.91 -5.14 13.98
C ARG A 167 -12.16 -3.80 13.93
N TYR A 168 -12.33 -2.98 14.96
CA TYR A 168 -11.77 -1.62 14.98
C TYR A 168 -10.27 -1.61 15.27
N GLY A 169 -9.76 -2.57 16.02
CA GLY A 169 -8.32 -2.81 16.15
C GLY A 169 -7.68 -3.18 14.82
N GLY A 170 -8.34 -4.01 14.00
CA GLY A 170 -7.92 -4.30 12.63
C GLY A 170 -7.84 -3.03 11.76
N TYR A 171 -8.81 -2.12 11.87
CA TYR A 171 -8.78 -0.84 11.15
C TYR A 171 -7.61 0.07 11.59
N LEU A 172 -7.27 0.04 12.89
CA LEU A 172 -6.11 0.77 13.40
C LEU A 172 -4.80 0.21 12.85
N VAL A 173 -4.69 -1.13 12.74
CA VAL A 173 -3.54 -1.77 12.08
C VAL A 173 -3.45 -1.37 10.61
N HIS A 174 -4.58 -1.35 9.88
CA HIS A 174 -4.61 -0.89 8.49
C HIS A 174 -4.15 0.57 8.36
N PHE A 175 -4.54 1.43 9.29
CA PHE A 175 -4.05 2.81 9.33
C PHE A 175 -2.53 2.88 9.55
N GLY A 176 -1.98 2.05 10.43
CA GLY A 176 -0.53 1.91 10.62
C GLY A 176 0.19 1.48 9.33
N ILE A 177 -0.40 0.55 8.58
CA ILE A 177 0.12 0.14 7.25
C ILE A 177 0.09 1.33 6.27
N VAL A 178 -0.99 2.13 6.25
CA VAL A 178 -1.06 3.35 5.41
C VAL A 178 0.09 4.30 5.74
N LEU A 179 0.39 4.52 7.02
CA LEU A 179 1.51 5.38 7.43
C LEU A 179 2.87 4.84 6.94
N MET A 180 3.07 3.53 6.95
CA MET A 180 4.26 2.92 6.36
C MET A 180 4.34 3.17 4.85
N PHE A 181 3.25 3.01 4.12
CA PHE A 181 3.20 3.30 2.68
C PHE A 181 3.46 4.77 2.38
N LEU A 182 2.94 5.69 3.19
CA LEU A 182 3.23 7.13 3.07
C LEU A 182 4.73 7.41 3.27
N GLY A 183 5.38 6.73 4.22
CA GLY A 183 6.83 6.80 4.42
C GLY A 183 7.59 6.34 3.17
N PHE A 184 7.21 5.22 2.56
CA PHE A 184 7.81 4.73 1.31
C PHE A 184 7.55 5.67 0.12
N ALA A 185 6.37 6.28 0.05
CA ALA A 185 6.03 7.24 -1.00
C ALA A 185 6.91 8.50 -0.96
N GLY A 186 7.55 8.80 0.17
CA GLY A 186 8.54 9.86 0.33
C GLY A 186 9.73 9.76 -0.64
N GLU A 187 10.05 8.58 -1.15
CA GLU A 187 11.06 8.37 -2.20
C GLU A 187 10.76 9.22 -3.47
N GLY A 188 9.49 9.56 -3.73
CA GLY A 188 9.09 10.43 -4.83
C GLY A 188 9.56 11.88 -4.72
N PHE A 189 10.02 12.31 -3.54
CA PHE A 189 10.59 13.63 -3.30
C PHE A 189 12.11 13.63 -3.24
N LYS A 190 12.74 12.45 -3.33
CA LYS A 190 14.19 12.31 -3.31
C LYS A 190 14.77 12.77 -4.65
N LEU A 191 15.76 13.63 -4.57
CA LEU A 191 16.66 13.96 -5.68
C LEU A 191 17.93 13.13 -5.53
N ASP A 192 18.21 12.25 -6.45
CA ASP A 192 19.39 11.38 -6.47
C ASP A 192 19.95 11.41 -7.89
N GLU A 193 21.04 12.15 -8.07
CA GLU A 193 21.75 12.25 -9.34
C GLU A 193 23.17 11.73 -9.15
N GLN A 194 23.56 10.76 -9.97
CA GLN A 194 24.91 10.25 -10.02
C GLN A 194 25.65 10.83 -11.21
N VAL A 195 26.55 11.75 -10.93
CA VAL A 195 27.33 12.44 -11.96
C VAL A 195 28.82 12.27 -11.70
N LEU A 196 29.57 11.91 -12.74
CA LEU A 196 31.02 11.86 -12.68
C LEU A 196 31.58 13.28 -12.89
N LEU A 197 32.07 13.91 -11.82
CA LEU A 197 32.66 15.25 -11.86
C LEU A 197 34.18 15.20 -11.91
N LYS A 198 34.77 15.85 -12.92
CA LYS A 198 36.21 16.14 -12.93
C LYS A 198 36.49 17.37 -12.06
N VAL A 199 37.72 17.50 -11.59
CA VAL A 199 38.15 18.69 -10.82
C VAL A 199 37.85 19.97 -11.64
N GLY A 200 37.20 20.95 -11.02
CA GLY A 200 36.76 22.20 -11.61
C GLY A 200 35.35 22.13 -12.28
N GLN A 201 34.75 20.97 -12.44
CA GLN A 201 33.38 20.86 -12.99
C GLN A 201 32.32 21.14 -11.93
N GLN A 202 31.18 21.67 -12.42
CA GLN A 202 29.99 21.95 -11.61
C GLN A 202 28.81 21.16 -12.15
N VAL A 203 27.89 20.79 -11.26
CA VAL A 203 26.59 20.20 -11.55
C VAL A 203 25.53 20.86 -10.68
N GLU A 204 24.36 21.10 -11.27
CA GLU A 204 23.18 21.59 -10.55
C GLU A 204 22.33 20.39 -10.12
N VAL A 205 22.06 20.27 -8.83
CA VAL A 205 21.17 19.23 -8.26
C VAL A 205 20.09 19.94 -7.48
N GLY A 206 18.89 20.02 -8.04
CA GLY A 206 17.80 20.83 -7.51
C GLY A 206 18.19 22.31 -7.42
N ASP A 207 18.09 22.89 -6.22
CA ASP A 207 18.44 24.29 -5.96
C ASP A 207 19.94 24.50 -5.57
N PHE A 208 20.73 23.42 -5.62
CA PHE A 208 22.13 23.44 -5.21
C PHE A 208 23.08 23.27 -6.39
N THR A 209 24.13 24.10 -6.44
CA THR A 209 25.26 23.93 -7.35
C THR A 209 26.42 23.27 -6.61
N ILE A 210 26.78 22.07 -7.03
CA ILE A 210 27.91 21.30 -6.46
C ILE A 210 29.11 21.45 -7.39
N ARG A 211 30.24 21.91 -6.88
CA ARG A 211 31.51 22.01 -7.61
C ARG A 211 32.54 21.07 -7.00
N HIS A 212 33.24 20.32 -7.84
CA HIS A 212 34.38 19.51 -7.42
C HIS A 212 35.67 20.34 -7.46
N ASP A 213 36.10 20.87 -6.32
CA ASP A 213 37.26 21.76 -6.26
C ASP A 213 38.60 20.99 -6.24
N ALA A 214 38.76 19.99 -5.36
CA ALA A 214 39.97 19.18 -5.26
C ALA A 214 39.72 17.87 -4.52
N ILE A 215 40.59 16.89 -4.72
CA ILE A 215 40.66 15.67 -3.92
C ILE A 215 41.74 15.94 -2.84
N GLN A 216 41.33 15.98 -1.57
CA GLN A 216 42.26 16.00 -0.47
C GLN A 216 42.40 14.57 0.09
N VAL A 217 43.60 14.04 0.07
CA VAL A 217 43.91 12.76 0.71
C VAL A 217 44.42 13.09 2.11
N SER A 218 43.69 12.71 3.14
CA SER A 218 44.16 12.78 4.54
C SER A 218 44.83 11.43 4.86
N ASP A 219 46.11 11.47 5.14
CA ASP A 219 46.83 10.31 5.70
C ASP A 219 46.55 10.29 7.19
N ASP A 220 45.53 9.52 7.65
CA ASP A 220 45.29 9.17 9.03
C ASP A 220 45.87 7.80 9.36
#